data_2859d01c8124c1133f90159db8b1d9c5
#
_entry.id   2859d01c8124c1133f90159db8b1d9c5
#
_cell.length_a   1.000
_cell.length_b   1.000
_cell.length_c   1.000
_cell.angle_alpha   90.00
_cell.angle_beta   90.00
_cell.angle_gamma   90.00
#
_symmetry.space_group_name_H-M   'P 1'
#
loop_
_entity.id
_entity.type
_entity.pdbx_description
1 polymer ?
#
loop_
_entity_poly.entity_id
_entity_poly.type
_entity_poly.pdbx_seq_one_letter_code
_entity_poly.pdbx_strand_id
1 'polypeptide(L)'
;MEHLETIGMNDSFDRPNWDEYFMLQAELARLRSNCLTRQVGAVIVRDHRQLATGYNGTPPGVKNCFEGGCKRCELRMEGKVEAGASLDRCLCNHAEANAIMHCAILGIEAGVKGAILYSTFVPCLECTKMAITIGIKKFVCLDTYPETDYDLLNEAGVE
;
A
#
# COMPACT_ATOMS: atom_id res chain seq x y z
N MET A 1 -18.94 -32.11 -14.58
CA MET A 1 -19.04 -30.67 -14.85
C MET A 1 -19.50 -30.04 -13.56
N GLU A 2 -18.57 -29.45 -12.81
CA GLU A 2 -18.91 -28.67 -11.61
C GLU A 2 -19.71 -27.45 -12.05
N HIS A 3 -20.82 -27.19 -11.38
CA HIS A 3 -21.67 -26.05 -11.63
C HIS A 3 -20.90 -24.78 -11.32
N LEU A 4 -20.67 -23.93 -12.31
CA LEU A 4 -20.27 -22.53 -12.10
C LEU A 4 -21.40 -21.85 -11.35
N GLU A 5 -21.20 -21.59 -10.05
CA GLU A 5 -22.06 -20.69 -9.31
C GLU A 5 -21.82 -19.26 -9.80
N THR A 6 -22.78 -18.71 -10.51
CA THR A 6 -22.76 -17.28 -10.85
C THR A 6 -23.19 -16.48 -9.64
N ILE A 7 -22.28 -15.66 -9.12
CA ILE A 7 -22.63 -14.66 -8.10
C ILE A 7 -23.46 -13.60 -8.81
N GLY A 8 -24.77 -13.50 -8.44
CA GLY A 8 -25.62 -12.43 -8.92
C GLY A 8 -25.11 -11.08 -8.42
N MET A 9 -24.67 -10.22 -9.33
CA MET A 9 -24.39 -8.82 -9.00
C MET A 9 -25.69 -8.03 -9.05
N ASN A 10 -25.82 -7.08 -8.12
CA ASN A 10 -27.00 -6.26 -7.97
C ASN A 10 -27.22 -5.39 -9.21
N ASP A 11 -28.45 -5.28 -9.72
CA ASP A 11 -28.81 -4.55 -10.94
C ASP A 11 -28.59 -3.01 -10.88
N SER A 12 -28.19 -2.48 -9.71
CA SER A 12 -27.87 -1.06 -9.51
C SER A 12 -26.36 -0.81 -9.40
N PHE A 13 -25.58 -1.40 -10.32
CA PHE A 13 -24.14 -1.22 -10.32
C PHE A 13 -23.74 0.14 -10.89
N ASP A 14 -23.37 1.09 -10.02
CA ASP A 14 -22.72 2.32 -10.42
C ASP A 14 -21.25 2.04 -10.77
N ARG A 15 -20.89 2.36 -12.01
CA ARG A 15 -19.51 2.19 -12.47
C ARG A 15 -18.59 3.16 -11.73
N PRO A 16 -17.60 2.67 -10.94
CA PRO A 16 -16.68 3.56 -10.24
C PRO A 16 -15.84 4.37 -11.23
N ASN A 17 -15.47 5.58 -10.87
CA ASN A 17 -14.44 6.31 -11.59
C ASN A 17 -13.05 5.64 -11.41
N TRP A 18 -12.03 6.12 -12.12
CA TRP A 18 -10.71 5.47 -12.10
C TRP A 18 -10.03 5.51 -10.74
N ASP A 19 -10.16 6.60 -9.99
CA ASP A 19 -9.56 6.71 -8.65
C ASP A 19 -10.28 5.78 -7.67
N GLU A 20 -11.60 5.71 -7.70
CA GLU A 20 -12.38 4.75 -6.92
C GLU A 20 -12.02 3.29 -7.26
N TYR A 21 -11.93 2.97 -8.56
CA TYR A 21 -11.62 1.62 -9.03
C TYR A 21 -10.25 1.15 -8.53
N PHE A 22 -9.20 1.97 -8.66
CA PHE A 22 -7.87 1.59 -8.21
C PHE A 22 -7.72 1.66 -6.69
N MET A 23 -8.46 2.53 -6.01
CA MET A 23 -8.53 2.51 -4.56
C MET A 23 -9.18 1.24 -4.01
N LEU A 24 -10.25 0.75 -4.66
CA LEU A 24 -10.85 -0.55 -4.33
C LEU A 24 -9.86 -1.71 -4.51
N GLN A 25 -8.98 -1.65 -5.52
CA GLN A 25 -7.90 -2.63 -5.66
C GLN A 25 -6.87 -2.54 -4.53
N ALA A 26 -6.52 -1.32 -4.09
CA ALA A 26 -5.66 -1.13 -2.93
C ALA A 26 -6.32 -1.67 -1.64
N GLU A 27 -7.63 -1.45 -1.46
CA GLU A 27 -8.40 -2.04 -0.37
C GLU A 27 -8.41 -3.58 -0.43
N LEU A 28 -8.55 -4.16 -1.61
CA LEU A 28 -8.45 -5.61 -1.78
C LEU A 28 -7.05 -6.13 -1.42
N ALA A 29 -6.00 -5.44 -1.86
CA ALA A 29 -4.63 -5.78 -1.50
C ALA A 29 -4.39 -5.72 0.01
N ARG A 30 -4.98 -4.73 0.70
CA ARG A 30 -4.92 -4.57 2.15
C ARG A 30 -5.38 -5.81 2.93
N LEU A 31 -6.36 -6.56 2.40
CA LEU A 31 -6.86 -7.78 3.02
C LEU A 31 -5.81 -8.91 3.11
N ARG A 32 -4.72 -8.80 2.35
CA ARG A 32 -3.58 -9.74 2.42
C ARG A 32 -2.53 -9.33 3.44
N SER A 33 -2.64 -8.17 4.05
CA SER A 33 -1.70 -7.73 5.08
C SER A 33 -1.61 -8.73 6.23
N ASN A 34 -0.38 -9.04 6.65
CA ASN A 34 -0.15 -9.84 7.84
C ASN A 34 0.19 -9.00 9.08
N CYS A 35 0.13 -7.67 8.98
CA CYS A 35 0.43 -6.78 10.10
C CYS A 35 -0.65 -6.82 11.18
N LEU A 36 -0.23 -7.01 12.42
CA LEU A 36 -1.13 -7.13 13.57
C LEU A 36 -1.79 -5.79 13.95
N THR A 37 -1.12 -4.66 13.68
CA THR A 37 -1.55 -3.36 14.21
C THR A 37 -2.30 -2.49 13.20
N ARG A 38 -1.91 -2.49 11.94
CA ARG A 38 -2.55 -1.72 10.87
C ARG A 38 -2.34 -2.43 9.53
N GLN A 39 -3.42 -2.65 8.81
CA GLN A 39 -3.36 -3.19 7.46
C GLN A 39 -3.43 -2.04 6.44
N VAL A 40 -2.49 -2.05 5.50
CA VAL A 40 -2.41 -1.08 4.41
C VAL A 40 -2.23 -1.84 3.10
N GLY A 41 -2.86 -1.35 2.05
CA GLY A 41 -2.70 -1.83 0.68
C GLY A 41 -2.32 -0.69 -0.25
N ALA A 42 -1.54 -1.00 -1.27
CA ALA A 42 -1.10 -0.04 -2.27
C ALA A 42 -1.14 -0.64 -3.68
N VAL A 43 -1.38 0.21 -4.67
CA VAL A 43 -1.39 -0.15 -6.09
C VAL A 43 -0.66 0.93 -6.88
N ILE A 44 0.25 0.50 -7.76
CA ILE A 44 0.93 1.39 -8.72
C ILE A 44 0.23 1.23 -10.06
N VAL A 45 -0.19 2.36 -10.64
CA VAL A 45 -0.98 2.41 -11.87
C VAL A 45 -0.36 3.38 -12.86
N ARG A 46 -0.31 3.01 -14.13
CA ARG A 46 0.05 3.89 -15.23
C ARG A 46 -0.90 3.68 -16.40
N ASP A 47 -1.37 4.78 -16.98
CA ASP A 47 -2.27 4.76 -18.13
C ASP A 47 -3.49 3.83 -17.91
N HIS A 48 -4.11 3.92 -16.74
CA HIS A 48 -5.22 3.08 -16.27
C HIS A 48 -4.92 1.56 -16.27
N ARG A 49 -3.65 1.20 -16.13
CA ARG A 49 -3.21 -0.20 -16.00
C ARG A 49 -2.46 -0.39 -14.69
N GLN A 50 -2.86 -1.38 -13.94
CA GLN A 50 -2.16 -1.79 -12.74
C GLN A 50 -0.80 -2.38 -13.10
N LEU A 51 0.26 -1.84 -12.53
CA LEU A 51 1.63 -2.35 -12.68
C LEU A 51 1.99 -3.31 -11.56
N ALA A 52 1.71 -2.93 -10.31
CA ALA A 52 2.02 -3.73 -9.14
C ALA A 52 1.06 -3.43 -7.99
N THR A 53 0.92 -4.42 -7.10
CA THR A 53 0.26 -4.24 -5.80
C THR A 53 1.25 -4.50 -4.68
N GLY A 54 0.96 -3.92 -3.52
CA GLY A 54 1.66 -4.20 -2.28
C GLY A 54 0.70 -4.18 -1.10
N TYR A 55 1.02 -4.91 -0.08
CA TYR A 55 0.39 -4.85 1.24
C TYR A 55 1.48 -4.92 2.29
N ASN A 56 1.23 -4.35 3.46
CA ASN A 56 2.23 -4.34 4.51
C ASN A 56 2.29 -5.68 5.25
N GLY A 57 3.50 -6.05 5.66
CA GLY A 57 3.74 -7.29 6.37
C GLY A 57 5.21 -7.64 6.44
N THR A 58 5.52 -8.69 7.19
CA THR A 58 6.88 -9.23 7.31
C THR A 58 7.39 -9.73 5.95
N PRO A 59 8.68 -9.62 5.67
CA PRO A 59 9.27 -10.10 4.42
C PRO A 59 9.04 -11.59 4.19
N PRO A 60 9.09 -12.06 2.93
CA PRO A 60 9.03 -13.49 2.62
C PRO A 60 10.06 -14.30 3.42
N GLY A 61 9.64 -15.45 3.94
CA GLY A 61 10.48 -16.33 4.78
C GLY A 61 10.54 -15.93 6.25
N VAL A 62 10.05 -14.75 6.61
CA VAL A 62 9.87 -14.34 8.01
C VAL A 62 8.49 -14.74 8.49
N LYS A 63 8.37 -15.16 9.75
CA LYS A 63 7.10 -15.49 10.39
C LYS A 63 6.12 -14.30 10.26
N ASN A 64 4.86 -14.58 9.97
CA ASN A 64 3.84 -13.53 9.85
C ASN A 64 3.74 -12.68 11.12
N CYS A 65 3.52 -11.39 10.94
CA CYS A 65 3.41 -10.45 12.07
C CYS A 65 2.35 -10.87 13.08
N PHE A 66 1.16 -11.28 12.63
CA PHE A 66 0.07 -11.73 13.51
C PHE A 66 0.36 -13.07 14.20
N GLU A 67 1.37 -13.80 13.77
CA GLU A 67 1.83 -15.04 14.41
C GLU A 67 3.02 -14.80 15.36
N GLY A 68 3.33 -13.53 15.66
CA GLY A 68 4.45 -13.12 16.51
C GLY A 68 5.76 -12.86 15.74
N GLY A 69 5.69 -12.65 14.43
CA GLY A 69 6.88 -12.36 13.60
C GLY A 69 7.43 -10.94 13.79
N CYS A 70 6.68 -10.03 14.40
CA CYS A 70 7.13 -8.66 14.65
C CYS A 70 6.92 -8.27 16.11
N LYS A 71 7.99 -8.29 16.90
CA LYS A 71 7.95 -7.96 18.33
C LYS A 71 7.43 -6.55 18.62
N ARG A 72 7.75 -5.59 17.77
CA ARG A 72 7.24 -4.21 17.91
C ARG A 72 5.71 -4.16 17.82
N CYS A 73 5.12 -4.87 16.86
CA CYS A 73 3.66 -4.92 16.72
C CYS A 73 2.98 -5.65 17.90
N GLU A 74 3.59 -6.70 18.40
CA GLU A 74 3.15 -7.37 19.62
C GLU A 74 3.09 -6.42 20.82
N LEU A 75 4.20 -5.73 21.10
CA LEU A 75 4.29 -4.74 22.17
C LEU A 75 3.28 -3.59 21.98
N ARG A 76 2.99 -3.22 20.74
CA ARG A 76 1.97 -2.21 20.41
C ARG A 76 0.56 -2.70 20.81
N MET A 77 0.23 -3.95 20.53
CA MET A 77 -1.05 -4.54 20.91
C MET A 77 -1.19 -4.70 22.42
N GLU A 78 -0.08 -4.95 23.12
CA GLU A 78 -0.02 -4.99 24.59
C GLU A 78 -0.06 -3.61 25.27
N GLY A 79 -0.12 -2.52 24.48
CA GLY A 79 -0.10 -1.15 25.01
C GLY A 79 1.26 -0.68 25.55
N LYS A 80 2.33 -1.44 25.30
CA LYS A 80 3.71 -1.12 25.76
C LYS A 80 4.48 -0.19 24.82
N VAL A 81 3.99 0.00 23.62
CA VAL A 81 4.56 0.88 22.60
C VAL A 81 3.43 1.73 22.02
N GLU A 82 3.61 3.03 21.95
CA GLU A 82 2.63 3.95 21.40
C GLU A 82 2.55 3.87 19.87
N ALA A 83 1.43 4.38 19.30
CA ALA A 83 1.28 4.51 17.85
C ALA A 83 2.38 5.43 17.30
N GLY A 84 3.03 5.00 16.21
CA GLY A 84 4.13 5.76 15.60
C GLY A 84 5.49 5.62 16.27
N ALA A 85 5.56 5.08 17.50
CA ALA A 85 6.84 4.89 18.18
C ALA A 85 7.58 3.64 17.73
N SER A 86 8.91 3.68 17.78
CA SER A 86 9.83 2.55 17.46
C SER A 86 9.57 1.91 16.09
N LEU A 87 9.23 2.70 15.09
CA LEU A 87 8.95 2.22 13.73
C LEU A 87 10.19 1.61 13.06
N ASP A 88 11.38 2.09 13.44
CA ASP A 88 12.70 1.55 13.04
C ASP A 88 12.89 0.07 13.42
N ARG A 89 12.15 -0.42 14.39
CA ARG A 89 12.15 -1.81 14.87
C ARG A 89 11.01 -2.66 14.29
N CYS A 90 10.16 -2.07 13.46
CA CYS A 90 9.07 -2.79 12.82
C CYS A 90 9.61 -3.67 11.69
N LEU A 91 9.33 -4.97 11.73
CA LEU A 91 9.75 -5.90 10.68
C LEU A 91 8.79 -5.95 9.48
N CYS A 92 7.66 -5.27 9.57
CA CYS A 92 6.73 -5.18 8.45
C CYS A 92 7.22 -4.15 7.43
N ASN A 93 7.46 -4.57 6.22
CA ASN A 93 7.58 -3.66 5.08
C ASN A 93 6.27 -2.91 4.89
N HIS A 94 6.33 -1.67 4.44
CA HIS A 94 5.13 -0.90 4.11
C HIS A 94 4.55 -1.35 2.77
N ALA A 95 3.25 -1.14 2.59
CA ALA A 95 2.53 -1.54 1.38
C ALA A 95 3.10 -0.89 0.13
N GLU A 96 3.40 0.40 0.20
CA GLU A 96 3.99 1.19 -0.87
C GLU A 96 5.38 0.68 -1.24
N ALA A 97 6.22 0.40 -0.25
CA ALA A 97 7.56 -0.16 -0.46
C ALA A 97 7.47 -1.54 -1.14
N ASN A 98 6.53 -2.39 -0.72
CA ASN A 98 6.31 -3.68 -1.35
C ASN A 98 5.83 -3.54 -2.80
N ALA A 99 4.93 -2.60 -3.10
CA ALA A 99 4.50 -2.33 -4.48
C ALA A 99 5.68 -1.90 -5.36
N ILE A 100 6.55 -1.02 -4.84
CA ILE A 100 7.78 -0.58 -5.53
C ILE A 100 8.72 -1.75 -5.77
N MET A 101 8.97 -2.57 -4.74
CA MET A 101 9.82 -3.75 -4.87
C MET A 101 9.27 -4.78 -5.85
N HIS A 102 7.94 -4.95 -5.93
CA HIS A 102 7.33 -5.83 -6.93
C HIS A 102 7.59 -5.33 -8.35
N CYS A 103 7.57 -4.01 -8.59
CA CYS A 103 7.96 -3.47 -9.90
C CYS A 103 9.40 -3.84 -10.26
N ALA A 104 10.34 -3.76 -9.31
CA ALA A 104 11.72 -4.14 -9.53
C ALA A 104 11.87 -5.66 -9.77
N ILE A 105 11.21 -6.50 -8.96
CA ILE A 105 11.23 -7.96 -9.12
C ILE A 105 10.70 -8.40 -10.48
N LEU A 106 9.66 -7.72 -10.99
CA LEU A 106 9.04 -8.00 -12.27
C LEU A 106 9.79 -7.37 -13.47
N GLY A 107 10.82 -6.57 -13.22
CA GLY A 107 11.57 -5.88 -14.26
C GLY A 107 10.76 -4.82 -15.00
N ILE A 108 9.79 -4.20 -14.33
CA ILE A 108 8.89 -3.18 -14.92
C ILE A 108 9.15 -1.78 -14.34
N GLU A 109 10.27 -1.56 -13.68
CA GLU A 109 10.66 -0.30 -13.06
C GLU A 109 10.65 0.89 -14.02
N ALA A 110 11.01 0.67 -15.27
CA ALA A 110 10.96 1.70 -16.32
C ALA A 110 9.51 2.17 -16.60
N GLY A 111 8.52 1.31 -16.36
CA GLY A 111 7.10 1.62 -16.51
C GLY A 111 6.53 2.47 -15.38
N VAL A 112 7.24 2.60 -14.27
CA VAL A 112 6.74 3.31 -13.07
C VAL A 112 6.85 4.84 -13.22
N LYS A 113 7.78 5.32 -14.05
CA LYS A 113 7.93 6.77 -14.28
C LYS A 113 6.63 7.39 -14.82
N GLY A 114 6.10 8.37 -14.10
CA GLY A 114 4.83 9.00 -14.41
C GLY A 114 3.59 8.25 -13.91
N ALA A 115 3.77 7.17 -13.13
CA ALA A 115 2.67 6.41 -12.55
C ALA A 115 2.01 7.13 -11.36
N ILE A 116 0.86 6.63 -10.99
CA ILE A 116 0.09 7.04 -9.81
C ILE A 116 0.22 5.93 -8.75
N LEU A 117 0.45 6.32 -7.51
CA LEU A 117 0.41 5.43 -6.35
C LEU A 117 -0.91 5.64 -5.60
N TYR A 118 -1.72 4.61 -5.57
CA TYR A 118 -2.91 4.52 -4.73
C TYR A 118 -2.53 3.80 -3.45
N SER A 119 -2.83 4.37 -2.30
CA SER A 119 -2.60 3.74 -1.00
C SER A 119 -3.79 3.97 -0.07
N THR A 120 -4.18 2.94 0.67
CA THR A 120 -5.28 3.05 1.64
C THR A 120 -4.93 3.94 2.83
N PHE A 121 -3.65 4.30 2.96
CA PHE A 121 -3.15 5.24 3.96
C PHE A 121 -2.02 6.07 3.36
N VAL A 122 -1.89 7.33 3.79
CA VAL A 122 -0.84 8.21 3.27
C VAL A 122 0.56 7.59 3.47
N PRO A 123 1.41 7.57 2.43
CA PRO A 123 2.78 7.08 2.55
C PRO A 123 3.58 7.83 3.63
N CYS A 124 4.35 7.09 4.41
CA CYS A 124 5.31 7.71 5.32
C CYS A 124 6.45 8.39 4.54
N LEU A 125 7.24 9.20 5.21
CA LEU A 125 8.35 9.95 4.59
C LEU A 125 9.30 9.04 3.79
N GLU A 126 9.64 7.86 4.31
CA GLU A 126 10.53 6.91 3.61
C GLU A 126 9.90 6.37 2.32
N CYS A 127 8.61 5.97 2.37
CA CYS A 127 7.89 5.52 1.18
C CYS A 127 7.72 6.65 0.17
N THR A 128 7.47 7.88 0.63
CA THR A 128 7.38 9.08 -0.22
C THR A 128 8.69 9.32 -0.96
N LYS A 129 9.84 9.29 -0.27
CA LYS A 129 11.16 9.44 -0.90
C LYS A 129 11.41 8.37 -1.97
N MET A 130 11.11 7.11 -1.67
CA MET A 130 11.25 6.01 -2.63
C MET A 130 10.36 6.21 -3.86
N ALA A 131 9.09 6.58 -3.65
CA ALA A 131 8.14 6.80 -4.73
C ALA A 131 8.55 7.96 -5.65
N ILE A 132 9.03 9.07 -5.08
CA ILE A 132 9.59 10.19 -5.86
C ILE A 132 10.79 9.73 -6.68
N THR A 133 11.71 8.97 -6.06
CA THR A 133 12.94 8.49 -6.70
C THR A 133 12.66 7.63 -7.93
N ILE A 134 11.64 6.78 -7.90
CA ILE A 134 11.26 5.94 -9.05
C ILE A 134 10.36 6.67 -10.05
N GLY A 135 9.98 7.92 -9.78
CA GLY A 135 9.23 8.77 -10.71
C GLY A 135 7.72 8.69 -10.62
N ILE A 136 7.15 8.30 -9.47
CA ILE A 136 5.72 8.47 -9.19
C ILE A 136 5.36 9.97 -9.31
N LYS A 137 4.25 10.28 -9.94
CA LYS A 137 3.81 11.65 -10.23
C LYS A 137 2.56 12.08 -9.46
N LYS A 138 1.82 11.13 -8.92
CA LYS A 138 0.61 11.42 -8.15
C LYS A 138 0.42 10.38 -7.05
N PHE A 139 -0.02 10.85 -5.88
CA PHE A 139 -0.50 10.01 -4.80
C PHE A 139 -2.01 10.19 -4.63
N VAL A 140 -2.71 9.08 -4.44
CA VAL A 140 -4.13 9.06 -4.09
C VAL A 140 -4.28 8.21 -2.83
N CYS A 141 -4.80 8.80 -1.76
CA CYS A 141 -4.91 8.16 -0.45
C CYS A 141 -6.33 8.27 0.08
N LEU A 142 -6.78 7.28 0.87
CA LEU A 142 -8.05 7.33 1.58
C LEU A 142 -7.93 8.13 2.88
N ASP A 143 -6.82 7.96 3.57
CA ASP A 143 -6.63 8.46 4.93
C ASP A 143 -5.25 9.10 5.08
N THR A 144 -5.15 10.14 5.88
CA THR A 144 -3.92 10.92 6.05
C THR A 144 -3.53 11.06 7.53
N TYR A 145 -2.25 11.35 7.77
CA TYR A 145 -1.80 11.85 9.06
C TYR A 145 -2.11 13.35 9.19
N PRO A 146 -2.40 13.85 10.40
CA PRO A 146 -2.57 15.28 10.63
C PRO A 146 -1.34 16.13 10.27
N GLU A 147 -0.16 15.55 10.33
CA GLU A 147 1.15 16.19 10.10
C GLU A 147 1.83 15.64 8.85
N THR A 148 1.10 15.49 7.76
CA THR A 148 1.70 15.08 6.49
C THR A 148 2.54 16.23 5.92
N ASP A 149 3.84 15.97 5.66
CA ASP A 149 4.74 16.92 5.02
C ASP A 149 4.49 16.94 3.51
N TYR A 150 3.72 17.93 3.08
CA TYR A 150 3.44 18.15 1.66
C TYR A 150 4.53 18.94 0.93
N ASP A 151 5.47 19.58 1.65
CA ASP A 151 6.49 20.43 1.04
C ASP A 151 7.41 19.60 0.14
N LEU A 152 7.79 18.40 0.58
CA LEU A 152 8.58 17.47 -0.23
C LEU A 152 7.89 17.08 -1.55
N LEU A 153 6.59 16.83 -1.51
CA LEU A 153 5.80 16.49 -2.69
C LEU A 153 5.71 17.67 -3.65
N ASN A 154 5.41 18.86 -3.12
CA ASN A 154 5.32 20.10 -3.90
C ASN A 154 6.65 20.43 -4.57
N GLU A 155 7.78 20.33 -3.84
CA GLU A 155 9.12 20.58 -4.38
C GLU A 155 9.49 19.57 -5.48
N ALA A 156 9.08 18.31 -5.31
CA ALA A 156 9.28 17.27 -6.32
C ALA A 156 8.30 17.33 -7.50
N GLY A 157 7.31 18.23 -7.47
CA GLY A 157 6.27 18.34 -8.48
C GLY A 157 5.37 17.09 -8.55
N VAL A 158 5.04 16.53 -7.39
CA VAL A 158 4.15 15.36 -7.23
C VAL A 158 2.81 15.84 -6.67
N GLU A 159 1.71 15.38 -7.28
CA GLU A 159 0.33 15.68 -6.87
C GLU A 159 -0.18 14.74 -5.78
#